data_1aa12a178738cb743fc9a01c358871f3
#
_entry.id   1aa12a178738cb743fc9a01c358871f3
#
_cell.length_a   1.000
_cell.length_b   1.000
_cell.length_c   1.000
_cell.angle_alpha   90.00
_cell.angle_beta   90.00
_cell.angle_gamma   90.00
#
_symmetry.space_group_name_H-M   'P 1'
#
loop_
_entity.id
_entity.type
_entity.pdbx_description
1 polymer ?
#
loop_
_entity_poly.entity_id
_entity_poly.type
_entity_poly.pdbx_seq_one_letter_code
_entity_poly.pdbx_strand_id
1 'polypeptide(L)'
;MKKVFTLLTVMGLSTAVFADADWNYTQPEQWSTLNQKYSACNGLNQSPINIERTVKAELEPLKFSYNTMIHTIENKGHTVQVDFAQGGELQLDGETFVLKQFHLHSPSENLIKGKSYPLEIHFVHANTQGELAVVAMMFAQGTENPMLKRMWNRLPKKQGEKVVLKTPQPVNEMLPKNLDYYRFSGSLTTPPCSEGVRWLILKEIQQASATQISEFSKLMGHPNNRPVQSLNGRVVLE
;
A
#
# COMPACT_ATOMS: atom_id res chain seq x y z
N MET A 1 72.96 2.67 -15.34
CA MET A 1 71.59 3.21 -15.36
C MET A 1 70.66 2.14 -14.80
N LYS A 2 70.24 2.28 -13.53
CA LYS A 2 69.32 1.33 -12.84
C LYS A 2 67.91 1.84 -13.04
N LYS A 3 67.06 1.07 -13.73
CA LYS A 3 65.60 1.37 -13.88
C LYS A 3 64.88 0.89 -12.61
N VAL A 4 64.28 1.82 -11.87
CA VAL A 4 63.37 1.54 -10.76
C VAL A 4 61.97 1.34 -11.34
N PHE A 5 61.38 0.15 -11.18
CA PHE A 5 60.00 -0.12 -11.49
C PHE A 5 59.16 0.13 -10.23
N THR A 6 58.36 1.17 -10.28
CA THR A 6 57.37 1.45 -9.20
C THR A 6 56.12 0.65 -9.50
N LEU A 7 55.81 -0.30 -8.62
CA LEU A 7 54.59 -1.12 -8.68
C LEU A 7 53.43 -0.31 -8.03
N LEU A 8 52.50 0.17 -8.86
CA LEU A 8 51.25 0.81 -8.35
C LEU A 8 50.27 -0.28 -7.93
N THR A 9 50.07 -0.44 -6.65
CA THR A 9 49.02 -1.33 -6.11
C THR A 9 47.69 -0.58 -6.14
N VAL A 10 46.82 -0.94 -7.06
CA VAL A 10 45.41 -0.43 -7.08
C VAL A 10 44.63 -1.19 -6.01
N MET A 11 44.37 -0.54 -4.88
CA MET A 11 43.37 -1.03 -3.89
C MET A 11 41.98 -0.88 -4.49
N GLY A 12 41.42 -1.98 -4.96
CA GLY A 12 40.01 -2.05 -5.34
C GLY A 12 39.13 -1.90 -4.11
N LEU A 13 38.42 -0.77 -3.96
CA LEU A 13 37.31 -0.66 -3.03
C LEU A 13 36.20 -1.58 -3.52
N SER A 14 36.06 -2.73 -2.88
CA SER A 14 34.86 -3.57 -3.04
C SER A 14 33.72 -2.89 -2.30
N THR A 15 32.83 -2.24 -3.03
CA THR A 15 31.53 -1.80 -2.51
C THR A 15 30.72 -3.06 -2.22
N ALA A 16 30.58 -3.40 -0.94
CA ALA A 16 29.64 -4.42 -0.51
C ALA A 16 28.24 -3.94 -0.90
N VAL A 17 27.65 -4.55 -1.92
CA VAL A 17 26.22 -4.43 -2.20
C VAL A 17 25.51 -5.19 -1.08
N PHE A 18 25.09 -4.48 -0.03
CA PHE A 18 24.19 -5.05 0.95
C PHE A 18 22.86 -5.32 0.22
N ALA A 19 22.54 -6.58 0.02
CA ALA A 19 21.19 -6.97 -0.34
C ALA A 19 20.25 -6.39 0.72
N ASP A 20 19.15 -5.77 0.29
CA ASP A 20 18.14 -5.31 1.24
C ASP A 20 17.69 -6.54 2.04
N ALA A 21 17.72 -6.46 3.38
CA ALA A 21 17.30 -7.56 4.22
C ALA A 21 15.83 -7.84 3.92
N ASP A 22 15.51 -9.09 3.59
CA ASP A 22 14.13 -9.52 3.36
C ASP A 22 13.31 -9.33 4.63
N TRP A 23 12.30 -8.49 4.56
CA TRP A 23 11.32 -8.30 5.63
C TRP A 23 10.09 -9.20 5.38
N ASN A 24 9.38 -9.53 6.43
CA ASN A 24 8.12 -10.28 6.36
C ASN A 24 7.16 -9.82 7.47
N TYR A 25 5.94 -10.32 7.45
CA TYR A 25 4.91 -9.99 8.45
C TYR A 25 4.96 -10.84 9.72
N THR A 26 5.97 -11.70 9.89
CA THR A 26 6.07 -12.56 11.10
C THR A 26 6.49 -11.75 12.32
N GLN A 27 7.40 -10.77 12.13
CA GLN A 27 7.95 -9.93 13.21
C GLN A 27 8.04 -8.45 12.77
N PRO A 28 6.90 -7.79 12.53
CA PRO A 28 6.90 -6.40 12.05
C PRO A 28 7.54 -5.40 13.02
N GLU A 29 7.54 -5.71 14.30
CA GLU A 29 8.19 -4.89 15.35
C GLU A 29 9.71 -4.84 15.21
N GLN A 30 10.32 -5.77 14.49
CA GLN A 30 11.76 -5.82 14.26
C GLN A 30 12.19 -5.11 12.97
N TRP A 31 11.28 -4.67 12.11
CA TRP A 31 11.62 -4.07 10.83
C TRP A 31 12.65 -2.95 10.94
N SER A 32 12.52 -2.07 11.94
CA SER A 32 13.44 -0.95 12.14
C SER A 32 14.90 -1.36 12.39
N THR A 33 15.15 -2.60 12.82
CA THR A 33 16.48 -3.13 13.14
C THR A 33 17.08 -3.99 12.03
N LEU A 34 16.26 -4.42 11.05
CA LEU A 34 16.74 -5.27 9.95
C LEU A 34 17.71 -4.53 9.01
N ASN A 35 17.46 -3.24 8.80
CA ASN A 35 18.26 -2.40 7.93
C ASN A 35 18.16 -0.94 8.37
N GLN A 36 19.27 -0.19 8.31
CA GLN A 36 19.27 1.25 8.63
C GLN A 36 18.25 2.04 7.80
N LYS A 37 18.00 1.64 6.56
CA LYS A 37 16.97 2.25 5.69
C LYS A 37 15.55 2.10 6.25
N TYR A 38 15.33 1.15 7.16
CA TYR A 38 14.02 0.86 7.75
C TYR A 38 13.83 1.52 9.15
N SER A 39 14.78 2.37 9.57
CA SER A 39 14.74 3.03 10.88
C SER A 39 13.44 3.80 11.13
N ALA A 40 12.81 4.35 10.07
CA ALA A 40 11.53 5.03 10.15
C ALA A 40 10.38 4.11 10.63
N CYS A 41 10.53 2.77 10.56
CA CYS A 41 9.51 1.85 11.08
C CYS A 41 9.31 1.94 12.61
N ASN A 42 10.23 2.59 13.32
CA ASN A 42 10.11 2.93 14.74
C ASN A 42 9.72 4.41 14.97
N GLY A 43 9.21 5.09 13.95
CA GLY A 43 8.78 6.49 14.02
C GLY A 43 7.50 6.68 14.83
N LEU A 44 7.12 7.94 15.03
CA LEU A 44 5.98 8.31 15.88
C LEU A 44 4.68 8.53 15.10
N ASN A 45 4.75 8.66 13.76
CA ASN A 45 3.59 8.89 12.88
C ASN A 45 3.33 7.69 11.98
N GLN A 46 3.38 6.50 12.56
CA GLN A 46 3.30 5.25 11.82
C GLN A 46 1.84 4.83 11.49
N SER A 47 1.70 4.09 10.38
CA SER A 47 0.47 3.42 9.94
C SER A 47 0.67 1.88 9.96
N PRO A 48 -0.43 1.10 10.02
CA PRO A 48 -1.84 1.51 10.11
C PRO A 48 -2.26 1.99 11.50
N ILE A 49 -3.50 2.47 11.64
CA ILE A 49 -4.05 2.91 12.93
C ILE A 49 -5.44 2.30 13.22
N ASN A 50 -5.87 2.39 14.48
CA ASN A 50 -7.27 2.19 14.84
C ASN A 50 -7.99 3.55 14.90
N ILE A 51 -9.00 3.74 14.05
CA ILE A 51 -9.85 4.94 14.02
C ILE A 51 -10.93 4.80 15.10
N GLU A 52 -10.66 5.28 16.31
CA GLU A 52 -11.62 5.22 17.43
C GLU A 52 -12.29 6.56 17.69
N ARG A 53 -11.51 7.63 17.66
CA ARG A 53 -11.96 9.00 17.93
C ARG A 53 -11.62 9.88 16.76
N THR A 54 -12.58 10.66 16.36
CA THR A 54 -12.46 11.57 15.22
C THR A 54 -12.86 12.99 15.64
N VAL A 55 -12.33 13.96 14.92
CA VAL A 55 -12.71 15.36 15.02
C VAL A 55 -13.42 15.73 13.75
N LYS A 56 -14.64 16.28 13.88
CA LYS A 56 -15.40 16.78 12.73
C LYS A 56 -14.67 17.95 12.09
N ALA A 57 -14.55 17.89 10.77
CA ALA A 57 -13.93 18.91 9.95
C ALA A 57 -14.70 19.05 8.62
N GLU A 58 -14.63 20.21 8.02
CA GLU A 58 -15.10 20.43 6.65
C GLU A 58 -14.06 19.90 5.67
N LEU A 59 -14.09 18.58 5.41
CA LEU A 59 -13.17 17.96 4.47
C LEU A 59 -13.64 18.19 3.03
N GLU A 60 -12.71 18.60 2.17
CA GLU A 60 -12.99 18.74 0.74
C GLU A 60 -13.36 17.39 0.11
N PRO A 61 -14.38 17.35 -0.77
CA PRO A 61 -14.75 16.14 -1.47
C PRO A 61 -13.58 15.61 -2.33
N LEU A 62 -13.31 14.29 -2.25
CA LEU A 62 -12.32 13.66 -3.10
C LEU A 62 -12.74 13.72 -4.57
N LYS A 63 -11.83 14.17 -5.44
CA LYS A 63 -12.04 14.26 -6.88
C LYS A 63 -11.09 13.33 -7.60
N PHE A 64 -11.62 12.23 -8.14
CA PHE A 64 -10.86 11.26 -8.91
C PHE A 64 -11.07 11.44 -10.40
N SER A 65 -9.99 11.35 -11.17
CA SER A 65 -9.98 11.31 -12.64
C SER A 65 -9.26 10.04 -13.11
N TYR A 66 -9.82 8.87 -12.77
CA TYR A 66 -9.24 7.58 -13.13
C TYR A 66 -9.64 7.15 -14.54
N ASN A 67 -8.93 7.68 -15.53
CA ASN A 67 -9.08 7.30 -16.94
C ASN A 67 -8.10 6.20 -17.35
N THR A 68 -7.80 5.28 -16.44
CA THR A 68 -6.82 4.22 -16.64
C THR A 68 -7.45 2.84 -16.45
N MET A 69 -6.78 1.83 -17.02
CA MET A 69 -7.24 0.46 -17.04
C MET A 69 -6.27 -0.45 -16.30
N ILE A 70 -6.79 -1.46 -15.62
CA ILE A 70 -6.02 -2.56 -15.07
C ILE A 70 -5.72 -3.52 -16.21
N HIS A 71 -4.44 -3.65 -16.57
CA HIS A 71 -3.98 -4.57 -17.60
C HIS A 71 -3.26 -5.78 -17.01
N THR A 72 -2.44 -5.58 -16.00
CA THR A 72 -1.57 -6.60 -15.43
C THR A 72 -1.68 -6.62 -13.92
N ILE A 73 -1.73 -7.80 -13.36
CA ILE A 73 -1.72 -8.07 -11.92
C ILE A 73 -0.44 -8.83 -11.59
N GLU A 74 0.26 -8.45 -10.53
CA GLU A 74 1.50 -9.08 -10.08
C GLU A 74 1.38 -9.60 -8.65
N ASN A 75 1.88 -10.80 -8.40
CA ASN A 75 2.09 -11.31 -7.04
C ASN A 75 3.49 -10.89 -6.57
N LYS A 76 3.56 -9.95 -5.63
CA LYS A 76 4.81 -9.47 -5.03
C LYS A 76 5.36 -10.38 -3.91
N GLY A 77 4.68 -11.49 -3.61
CA GLY A 77 4.99 -12.37 -2.49
C GLY A 77 4.31 -11.94 -1.19
N HIS A 78 4.37 -10.67 -0.84
CA HIS A 78 3.74 -10.09 0.35
C HIS A 78 2.38 -9.43 0.05
N THR A 79 2.02 -9.25 -1.20
CA THR A 79 0.72 -8.75 -1.66
C THR A 79 0.49 -9.07 -3.14
N VAL A 80 -0.73 -8.85 -3.61
CA VAL A 80 -1.06 -8.75 -5.03
C VAL A 80 -1.21 -7.28 -5.38
N GLN A 81 -0.52 -6.84 -6.43
CA GLN A 81 -0.39 -5.44 -6.80
C GLN A 81 -0.67 -5.21 -8.28
N VAL A 82 -1.20 -4.04 -8.58
CA VAL A 82 -1.34 -3.50 -9.94
C VAL A 82 -0.57 -2.20 -10.03
N ASP A 83 0.42 -2.14 -10.92
CA ASP A 83 1.22 -0.94 -11.18
C ASP A 83 0.68 -0.17 -12.38
N PHE A 84 0.79 1.16 -12.34
CA PHE A 84 0.40 2.06 -13.43
C PHE A 84 1.57 2.93 -13.87
N ALA A 85 1.88 2.91 -15.16
CA ALA A 85 2.85 3.84 -15.75
C ALA A 85 2.25 5.26 -15.81
N GLN A 86 0.96 5.34 -16.17
CA GLN A 86 0.15 6.55 -16.16
C GLN A 86 -1.19 6.20 -15.51
N GLY A 87 -1.25 6.36 -14.19
CA GLY A 87 -2.46 6.20 -13.41
C GLY A 87 -3.38 7.42 -13.58
N GLY A 88 -4.59 7.30 -13.06
CA GLY A 88 -5.48 8.46 -12.95
C GLY A 88 -5.02 9.41 -11.85
N GLU A 89 -5.76 10.49 -11.67
CA GLU A 89 -5.42 11.55 -10.74
C GLU A 89 -6.41 11.61 -9.57
N LEU A 90 -5.89 12.00 -8.42
CA LEU A 90 -6.61 12.44 -7.24
C LEU A 90 -6.26 13.91 -7.01
N GLN A 91 -7.26 14.79 -6.93
CA GLN A 91 -7.09 16.16 -6.47
C GLN A 91 -7.27 16.20 -4.96
N LEU A 92 -6.27 16.67 -4.23
CA LEU A 92 -6.23 16.74 -2.77
C LEU A 92 -5.45 17.97 -2.33
N ASP A 93 -6.03 18.81 -1.46
CA ASP A 93 -5.38 20.00 -0.90
C ASP A 93 -4.90 21.00 -1.97
N GLY A 94 -5.57 21.07 -3.12
CA GLY A 94 -5.17 21.91 -4.25
C GLY A 94 -4.02 21.34 -5.09
N GLU A 95 -3.56 20.12 -4.78
CA GLU A 95 -2.49 19.41 -5.49
C GLU A 95 -3.02 18.21 -6.26
N THR A 96 -2.28 17.82 -7.31
CA THR A 96 -2.56 16.62 -8.11
C THR A 96 -1.66 15.49 -7.69
N PHE A 97 -2.27 14.38 -7.27
CA PHE A 97 -1.60 13.12 -6.94
C PHE A 97 -1.93 12.07 -8.01
N VAL A 98 -0.90 11.53 -8.66
CA VAL A 98 -1.06 10.52 -9.71
C VAL A 98 -1.04 9.12 -9.11
N LEU A 99 -2.03 8.30 -9.44
CA LEU A 99 -2.10 6.90 -9.04
C LEU A 99 -0.88 6.13 -9.57
N LYS A 100 -0.12 5.52 -8.68
CA LYS A 100 1.06 4.71 -8.99
C LYS A 100 0.76 3.22 -9.00
N GLN A 101 0.03 2.76 -8.01
CA GLN A 101 -0.33 1.35 -7.85
C GLN A 101 -1.51 1.22 -6.88
N PHE A 102 -2.16 0.05 -6.90
CA PHE A 102 -2.94 -0.42 -5.78
C PHE A 102 -2.56 -1.84 -5.40
N HIS A 103 -2.79 -2.19 -4.15
CA HIS A 103 -2.50 -3.51 -3.59
C HIS A 103 -3.49 -3.86 -2.48
N LEU A 104 -3.46 -5.12 -2.05
CA LEU A 104 -4.45 -5.67 -1.14
C LEU A 104 -3.83 -6.24 0.14
N HIS A 105 -4.62 -6.17 1.20
CA HIS A 105 -4.33 -6.76 2.51
C HIS A 105 -5.47 -7.66 2.99
N SER A 106 -5.14 -8.76 3.64
CA SER A 106 -6.08 -9.67 4.32
C SER A 106 -5.44 -10.19 5.62
N PRO A 107 -6.04 -9.88 6.78
CA PRO A 107 -7.13 -8.94 7.02
C PRO A 107 -6.73 -7.48 6.78
N SER A 108 -7.66 -6.54 7.04
CA SER A 108 -7.39 -5.10 6.93
C SER A 108 -6.26 -4.68 7.85
N GLU A 109 -5.48 -3.70 7.41
CA GLU A 109 -4.43 -3.08 8.21
C GLU A 109 -5.00 -2.05 9.17
N ASN A 110 -5.83 -1.11 8.66
CA ASN A 110 -6.51 -0.17 9.53
C ASN A 110 -7.73 -0.81 10.20
N LEU A 111 -8.04 -0.32 11.41
CA LEU A 111 -9.25 -0.69 12.12
C LEU A 111 -10.19 0.51 12.20
N ILE A 112 -11.50 0.26 12.18
CA ILE A 112 -12.52 1.28 12.44
C ILE A 112 -13.27 0.87 13.70
N LYS A 113 -13.15 1.66 14.77
CA LYS A 113 -13.74 1.40 16.11
C LYS A 113 -13.38 -0.02 16.61
N GLY A 114 -12.10 -0.40 16.48
CA GLY A 114 -11.59 -1.70 16.88
C GLY A 114 -11.97 -2.87 15.95
N LYS A 115 -12.76 -2.62 14.90
CA LYS A 115 -13.18 -3.67 13.97
C LYS A 115 -12.19 -3.79 12.81
N SER A 116 -11.68 -5.02 12.60
CA SER A 116 -10.97 -5.42 11.38
C SER A 116 -11.95 -5.90 10.32
N TYR A 117 -11.58 -5.71 9.07
CA TYR A 117 -12.32 -6.18 7.89
C TYR A 117 -11.54 -7.28 7.17
N PRO A 118 -12.22 -8.19 6.45
CA PRO A 118 -11.53 -9.30 5.77
C PRO A 118 -10.55 -8.88 4.70
N LEU A 119 -10.80 -7.76 3.99
CA LEU A 119 -9.90 -7.21 2.96
C LEU A 119 -9.83 -5.69 3.07
N GLU A 120 -8.67 -5.14 2.69
CA GLU A 120 -8.44 -3.71 2.49
C GLU A 120 -7.63 -3.52 1.20
N ILE A 121 -8.00 -2.52 0.40
CA ILE A 121 -7.24 -2.10 -0.78
C ILE A 121 -6.63 -0.72 -0.52
N HIS A 122 -5.37 -0.54 -0.85
CA HIS A 122 -4.68 0.73 -0.81
C HIS A 122 -4.39 1.23 -2.23
N PHE A 123 -4.91 2.39 -2.59
CA PHE A 123 -4.59 3.12 -3.82
C PHE A 123 -3.50 4.14 -3.49
N VAL A 124 -2.28 3.89 -3.94
CA VAL A 124 -1.11 4.72 -3.65
C VAL A 124 -0.88 5.74 -4.76
N HIS A 125 -0.88 7.01 -4.37
CA HIS A 125 -0.66 8.13 -5.27
C HIS A 125 0.58 8.91 -4.87
N ALA A 126 1.19 9.60 -5.83
CA ALA A 126 2.29 10.52 -5.58
C ALA A 126 2.10 11.81 -6.37
N ASN A 127 2.46 12.96 -5.76
CA ASN A 127 2.56 14.23 -6.46
C ASN A 127 3.94 14.37 -7.15
N THR A 128 4.17 15.51 -7.80
CA THR A 128 5.43 15.77 -8.51
C THR A 128 6.64 15.95 -7.59
N GLN A 129 6.42 16.22 -6.30
CA GLN A 129 7.45 16.31 -5.26
C GLN A 129 7.78 14.95 -4.63
N GLY A 130 7.04 13.90 -4.98
CA GLY A 130 7.19 12.56 -4.42
C GLY A 130 6.46 12.35 -3.09
N GLU A 131 5.65 13.32 -2.65
CA GLU A 131 4.78 13.14 -1.48
C GLU A 131 3.66 12.16 -1.80
N LEU A 132 3.24 11.40 -0.80
CA LEU A 132 2.30 10.32 -0.97
C LEU A 132 0.92 10.62 -0.38
N ALA A 133 -0.11 10.19 -1.11
CA ALA A 133 -1.47 10.08 -0.63
C ALA A 133 -1.97 8.65 -0.86
N VAL A 134 -2.55 8.03 0.18
CA VAL A 134 -3.11 6.69 0.09
C VAL A 134 -4.59 6.75 0.39
N VAL A 135 -5.39 6.24 -0.56
CA VAL A 135 -6.82 6.02 -0.35
C VAL A 135 -7.02 4.56 -0.02
N ALA A 136 -7.62 4.29 1.14
CA ALA A 136 -7.92 2.94 1.57
C ALA A 136 -9.42 2.64 1.51
N MET A 137 -9.76 1.43 1.09
CA MET A 137 -11.12 0.95 0.96
C MET A 137 -11.24 -0.44 1.58
N MET A 138 -12.20 -0.60 2.48
CA MET A 138 -12.41 -1.85 3.22
C MET A 138 -13.53 -2.68 2.63
N PHE A 139 -13.44 -4.01 2.82
CA PHE A 139 -14.46 -4.96 2.39
C PHE A 139 -14.93 -5.80 3.57
N ALA A 140 -16.24 -5.82 3.78
CA ALA A 140 -16.90 -6.79 4.65
C ALA A 140 -17.28 -8.04 3.84
N GLN A 141 -17.43 -9.16 4.52
CA GLN A 141 -18.03 -10.34 3.90
C GLN A 141 -19.48 -10.08 3.56
N GLY A 142 -19.87 -10.38 2.32
CA GLY A 142 -21.22 -10.18 1.83
C GLY A 142 -21.41 -10.70 0.42
N THR A 143 -22.00 -9.91 -0.46
CA THR A 143 -22.20 -10.25 -1.87
C THR A 143 -20.89 -10.26 -2.65
N GLU A 144 -20.86 -11.01 -3.75
CA GLU A 144 -19.73 -11.06 -4.66
C GLU A 144 -19.44 -9.65 -5.23
N ASN A 145 -18.19 -9.21 -5.13
CA ASN A 145 -17.74 -7.97 -5.75
C ASN A 145 -17.39 -8.23 -7.23
N PRO A 146 -18.04 -7.55 -8.18
CA PRO A 146 -17.83 -7.83 -9.61
C PRO A 146 -16.42 -7.44 -10.10
N MET A 147 -15.79 -6.41 -9.53
CA MET A 147 -14.41 -6.03 -9.87
C MET A 147 -13.41 -7.08 -9.39
N LEU A 148 -13.51 -7.47 -8.10
CA LEU A 148 -12.68 -8.54 -7.55
C LEU A 148 -12.89 -9.85 -8.35
N LYS A 149 -14.12 -10.20 -8.72
CA LYS A 149 -14.38 -11.38 -9.55
C LYS A 149 -13.59 -11.36 -10.86
N ARG A 150 -13.60 -10.23 -11.57
CA ARG A 150 -12.87 -10.10 -12.84
C ARG A 150 -11.36 -10.25 -12.66
N MET A 151 -10.82 -9.68 -11.57
CA MET A 151 -9.41 -9.79 -11.21
C MET A 151 -9.06 -11.21 -10.76
N TRP A 152 -9.88 -11.83 -9.88
CA TRP A 152 -9.65 -13.14 -9.29
C TRP A 152 -9.70 -14.29 -10.30
N ASN A 153 -10.38 -14.11 -11.42
CA ASN A 153 -10.37 -15.12 -12.50
C ASN A 153 -8.95 -15.46 -13.00
N ARG A 154 -7.95 -14.63 -12.70
CA ARG A 154 -6.56 -14.81 -13.12
C ARG A 154 -5.56 -14.29 -12.10
N LEU A 155 -5.76 -14.60 -10.83
CA LEU A 155 -4.77 -14.25 -9.81
C LEU A 155 -3.42 -14.94 -10.09
N PRO A 156 -2.29 -14.21 -10.06
CA PRO A 156 -0.95 -14.77 -10.17
C PRO A 156 -0.65 -15.62 -8.93
N LYS A 157 -0.28 -16.89 -9.13
CA LYS A 157 -0.17 -17.89 -8.04
C LYS A 157 1.21 -17.94 -7.39
N LYS A 158 2.24 -17.48 -8.10
CA LYS A 158 3.63 -17.54 -7.63
C LYS A 158 4.18 -16.12 -7.43
N GLN A 159 5.04 -15.94 -6.45
CA GLN A 159 5.79 -14.71 -6.28
C GLN A 159 6.54 -14.33 -7.57
N GLY A 160 6.44 -13.06 -7.97
CA GLY A 160 7.01 -12.53 -9.21
C GLY A 160 6.19 -12.84 -10.47
N GLU A 161 5.14 -13.66 -10.37
CA GLU A 161 4.26 -13.94 -11.51
C GLU A 161 3.43 -12.71 -11.85
N LYS A 162 3.40 -12.38 -13.15
CA LYS A 162 2.55 -11.34 -13.74
C LYS A 162 1.52 -11.98 -14.64
N VAL A 163 0.27 -11.59 -14.46
CA VAL A 163 -0.85 -12.04 -15.26
C VAL A 163 -1.47 -10.87 -16.01
N VAL A 164 -1.51 -10.98 -17.34
CA VAL A 164 -2.22 -10.01 -18.19
C VAL A 164 -3.68 -10.38 -18.24
N LEU A 165 -4.56 -9.42 -17.96
CA LEU A 165 -6.01 -9.60 -18.04
C LEU A 165 -6.42 -9.73 -19.52
N LYS A 166 -7.30 -10.68 -19.83
CA LYS A 166 -7.87 -10.83 -21.19
C LYS A 166 -8.66 -9.60 -21.61
N THR A 167 -9.39 -9.02 -20.67
CA THR A 167 -10.13 -7.77 -20.83
C THR A 167 -9.66 -6.79 -19.78
N PRO A 168 -9.04 -5.67 -20.16
CA PRO A 168 -8.67 -4.62 -19.22
C PRO A 168 -9.89 -4.12 -18.44
N GLN A 169 -9.69 -3.74 -17.17
CA GLN A 169 -10.76 -3.28 -16.30
C GLN A 169 -10.55 -1.81 -15.91
N PRO A 170 -11.57 -0.96 -15.98
CA PRO A 170 -11.44 0.44 -15.60
C PRO A 170 -11.29 0.58 -14.07
N VAL A 171 -10.29 1.34 -13.64
CA VAL A 171 -9.99 1.51 -12.21
C VAL A 171 -11.10 2.26 -11.48
N ASN A 172 -11.76 3.22 -12.13
CA ASN A 172 -12.85 3.99 -11.54
C ASN A 172 -14.04 3.13 -11.08
N GLU A 173 -14.26 1.96 -11.69
CA GLU A 173 -15.30 1.03 -11.25
C GLU A 173 -15.01 0.37 -9.88
N MET A 174 -13.79 0.51 -9.36
CA MET A 174 -13.44 0.02 -8.02
C MET A 174 -13.91 0.95 -6.91
N LEU A 175 -14.07 2.24 -7.20
CA LEU A 175 -14.44 3.23 -6.21
C LEU A 175 -15.93 3.10 -5.81
N PRO A 176 -16.26 3.30 -4.52
CA PRO A 176 -17.64 3.33 -4.07
C PRO A 176 -18.35 4.61 -4.54
N LYS A 177 -19.68 4.64 -4.36
CA LYS A 177 -20.48 5.82 -4.71
C LYS A 177 -20.30 6.96 -3.71
N ASN A 178 -20.26 6.63 -2.42
CA ASN A 178 -19.98 7.59 -1.36
C ASN A 178 -18.47 7.64 -1.11
N LEU A 179 -17.87 8.81 -1.27
CA LEU A 179 -16.45 9.06 -1.10
C LEU A 179 -16.12 9.78 0.21
N ASP A 180 -17.05 9.80 1.18
CA ASP A 180 -16.77 10.29 2.53
C ASP A 180 -15.62 9.50 3.15
N TYR A 181 -14.75 10.18 3.88
CA TYR A 181 -13.53 9.57 4.36
C TYR A 181 -13.09 10.06 5.74
N TYR A 182 -12.27 9.27 6.40
CA TYR A 182 -11.43 9.68 7.51
C TYR A 182 -10.08 10.12 6.99
N ARG A 183 -9.50 11.16 7.59
CA ARG A 183 -8.20 11.70 7.19
C ARG A 183 -7.22 11.77 8.34
N PHE A 184 -5.99 11.32 8.12
CA PHE A 184 -4.88 11.48 9.08
C PHE A 184 -3.52 11.48 8.37
N SER A 185 -2.48 11.94 9.07
CA SER A 185 -1.10 11.79 8.62
C SER A 185 -0.49 10.52 9.18
N GLY A 186 0.19 9.76 8.35
CA GLY A 186 0.80 8.48 8.72
C GLY A 186 2.02 8.13 7.91
N SER A 187 2.24 6.83 7.68
CA SER A 187 3.40 6.29 6.99
C SER A 187 3.02 5.27 5.93
N LEU A 188 4.00 4.78 5.17
CA LEU A 188 3.89 3.48 4.52
C LEU A 188 3.74 2.39 5.58
N THR A 189 2.95 1.35 5.29
CA THR A 189 2.70 0.21 6.20
C THR A 189 3.69 -0.94 6.02
N THR A 190 4.61 -0.82 5.07
CA THR A 190 5.73 -1.75 4.85
C THR A 190 7.04 -1.00 4.84
N PRO A 191 8.19 -1.65 5.11
CA PRO A 191 9.49 -1.02 4.97
C PRO A 191 9.64 -0.29 3.62
N PRO A 192 10.20 0.93 3.62
CA PRO A 192 10.94 1.60 4.71
C PRO A 192 10.08 2.36 5.72
N CYS A 193 8.74 2.24 5.74
CA CYS A 193 7.80 2.89 6.66
C CYS A 193 7.91 4.42 6.68
N SER A 194 8.26 5.03 5.56
CA SER A 194 8.43 6.48 5.43
C SER A 194 7.18 7.22 5.87
N GLU A 195 7.34 8.22 6.74
CA GLU A 195 6.26 9.05 7.26
C GLU A 195 5.89 10.18 6.27
N GLY A 196 4.86 10.97 6.59
CA GLY A 196 4.38 12.06 5.74
C GLY A 196 3.32 11.63 4.72
N VAL A 197 2.79 10.41 4.83
CA VAL A 197 1.72 9.92 3.96
C VAL A 197 0.38 10.51 4.37
N ARG A 198 -0.34 11.10 3.41
CA ARG A 198 -1.74 11.55 3.59
C ARG A 198 -2.66 10.35 3.44
N TRP A 199 -3.26 9.90 4.53
CA TRP A 199 -4.20 8.76 4.55
C TRP A 199 -5.65 9.23 4.47
N LEU A 200 -6.41 8.58 3.58
CA LEU A 200 -7.81 8.84 3.27
C LEU A 200 -8.54 7.49 3.31
N ILE A 201 -9.19 7.17 4.44
CA ILE A 201 -9.91 5.90 4.61
C ILE A 201 -11.37 6.11 4.26
N LEU A 202 -11.84 5.52 3.17
CA LEU A 202 -13.23 5.63 2.74
C LEU A 202 -14.17 5.03 3.79
N LYS A 203 -15.26 5.76 4.12
CA LYS A 203 -16.25 5.34 5.12
C LYS A 203 -17.19 4.27 4.60
N GLU A 204 -17.46 4.26 3.27
CA GLU A 204 -18.31 3.26 2.65
C GLU A 204 -17.59 1.91 2.57
N ILE A 205 -18.07 0.94 3.35
CA ILE A 205 -17.52 -0.41 3.37
C ILE A 205 -18.11 -1.19 2.20
N GLN A 206 -17.25 -1.66 1.32
CA GLN A 206 -17.63 -2.51 0.20
C GLN A 206 -17.89 -3.95 0.64
N GLN A 207 -18.39 -4.78 -0.25
CA GLN A 207 -18.61 -6.20 0.02
C GLN A 207 -17.73 -7.07 -0.87
N ALA A 208 -17.31 -8.21 -0.33
CA ALA A 208 -16.67 -9.30 -1.04
C ALA A 208 -17.27 -10.63 -0.58
N SER A 209 -17.42 -11.59 -1.49
CA SER A 209 -17.91 -12.92 -1.11
C SER A 209 -16.89 -13.67 -0.24
N ALA A 210 -17.37 -14.62 0.56
CA ALA A 210 -16.51 -15.50 1.35
C ALA A 210 -15.47 -16.22 0.47
N THR A 211 -15.83 -16.59 -0.75
CA THR A 211 -14.93 -17.21 -1.73
C THR A 211 -13.82 -16.25 -2.13
N GLN A 212 -14.15 -15.01 -2.51
CA GLN A 212 -13.16 -13.99 -2.89
C GLN A 212 -12.17 -13.71 -1.76
N ILE A 213 -12.65 -13.55 -0.54
CA ILE A 213 -11.81 -13.35 0.64
C ILE A 213 -10.88 -14.55 0.85
N SER A 214 -11.44 -15.77 0.82
CA SER A 214 -10.69 -17.00 1.04
C SER A 214 -9.63 -17.25 -0.04
N GLU A 215 -9.93 -16.94 -1.31
CA GLU A 215 -8.97 -17.11 -2.42
C GLU A 215 -7.75 -16.19 -2.24
N PHE A 216 -7.95 -14.93 -1.88
CA PHE A 216 -6.85 -14.02 -1.62
C PHE A 216 -6.05 -14.43 -0.37
N SER A 217 -6.72 -14.74 0.75
CA SER A 217 -6.04 -15.18 1.97
C SER A 217 -5.22 -16.46 1.77
N LYS A 218 -5.74 -17.42 0.99
CA LYS A 218 -5.02 -18.64 0.63
C LYS A 218 -3.82 -18.36 -0.27
N LEU A 219 -3.96 -17.41 -1.19
CA LEU A 219 -2.87 -17.01 -2.09
C LEU A 219 -1.71 -16.42 -1.29
N MET A 220 -2.00 -15.58 -0.31
CA MET A 220 -0.96 -15.01 0.57
C MET A 220 -0.35 -16.05 1.53
N GLY A 221 -1.12 -17.07 1.94
CA GLY A 221 -0.65 -18.12 2.86
C GLY A 221 -0.50 -17.68 4.32
N HIS A 222 -0.54 -16.38 4.59
CA HIS A 222 -0.45 -15.76 5.91
C HIS A 222 -1.12 -14.38 5.89
N PRO A 223 -1.49 -13.81 7.06
CA PRO A 223 -1.90 -12.41 7.14
C PRO A 223 -0.80 -11.48 6.61
N ASN A 224 -1.18 -10.54 5.73
CA ASN A 224 -0.27 -9.56 5.16
C ASN A 224 -0.62 -8.14 5.62
N ASN A 225 -0.84 -7.99 6.91
CA ASN A 225 -1.18 -6.73 7.56
C ASN A 225 -0.22 -6.42 8.70
N ARG A 226 0.27 -5.20 8.74
CA ARG A 226 1.05 -4.69 9.87
C ARG A 226 0.12 -4.45 11.06
N PRO A 227 0.50 -4.76 12.31
CA PRO A 227 -0.27 -4.38 13.49
C PRO A 227 -0.49 -2.86 13.56
N VAL A 228 -1.62 -2.45 14.17
CA VAL A 228 -1.92 -1.03 14.37
C VAL A 228 -0.86 -0.34 15.22
N GLN A 229 -0.59 0.91 14.86
CA GLN A 229 0.40 1.76 15.50
C GLN A 229 -0.29 2.81 16.39
N SER A 230 0.40 3.30 17.40
CA SER A 230 -0.10 4.34 18.30
C SER A 230 -0.36 5.65 17.57
N LEU A 231 -1.43 6.34 17.92
CA LEU A 231 -1.74 7.67 17.37
C LEU A 231 -0.73 8.74 17.77
N ASN A 232 -0.13 8.61 18.98
CA ASN A 232 0.88 9.55 19.50
C ASN A 232 0.48 11.04 19.37
N GLY A 233 -0.77 11.36 19.69
CA GLY A 233 -1.30 12.72 19.62
C GLY A 233 -1.77 13.17 18.24
N ARG A 234 -1.70 12.33 17.21
CA ARG A 234 -2.30 12.63 15.91
C ARG A 234 -3.82 12.72 16.00
N VAL A 235 -4.38 13.59 15.17
CA VAL A 235 -5.83 13.76 15.03
C VAL A 235 -6.30 13.02 13.79
N VAL A 236 -7.44 12.33 13.91
CA VAL A 236 -8.17 11.78 12.78
C VAL A 236 -9.36 12.69 12.51
N LEU A 237 -9.45 13.23 11.30
CA LEU A 237 -10.53 14.10 10.84
C LEU A 237 -11.64 13.28 10.17
N GLU A 238 -12.91 13.75 10.29
CA GLU A 238 -14.06 13.19 9.57
C GLU A 238 -15.05 14.25 9.10
#